data_d07c038e7ddb47ee488ca01181ac56c4
#
_entry.id   d07c038e7ddb47ee488ca01181ac56c4
#
_cell.length_a   1.000
_cell.length_b   1.000
_cell.length_c   1.000
_cell.angle_alpha   90.00
_cell.angle_beta   90.00
_cell.angle_gamma   90.00
#
_symmetry.space_group_name_H-M   'P 1'
#
loop_
_entity.id
_entity.type
_entity.pdbx_description
1 polymer ?
#
loop_
_entity_poly.entity_id
_entity_poly.type
_entity_poly.pdbx_seq_one_letter_code
_entity_poly.pdbx_strand_id
1 'polypeptide(L)'
;MMNAVVKLYHEMCLNSSELIVPRDTYQRALHPARVARIAKEFDERVANEPKISFRDGHYYVMDGQNTIAARKFLNGGEDLQIRCKVYFGMTEREEALLFAQQTGISERLSAGQKLRALIFAGEPAAVAFQQATELAGVHLSFEEGRGKQRISCIATAYHEFIRLGPELYIESLDVLLNAWNGEPDSMSSANLLGICRFVELYHSEYNKGRLIAKLRQVDALTIFRLARTAGVSLPGKTKYLQQVYTIYNGGSRRAALPLKF
;
A
#
# COMPACT_ATOMS: atom_id res chain seq x y z
N MET A 1 23.52 12.44 10.68
CA MET A 1 23.84 11.39 9.69
C MET A 1 24.16 10.14 10.47
N MET A 2 23.22 9.17 10.51
CA MET A 2 23.53 7.85 11.10
C MET A 2 24.43 7.12 10.12
N ASN A 3 25.65 6.81 10.54
CA ASN A 3 26.52 5.91 9.80
C ASN A 3 25.82 4.56 9.67
N ALA A 4 25.39 4.22 8.46
CA ALA A 4 24.90 2.90 8.16
C ALA A 4 26.03 1.91 8.42
N VAL A 5 25.96 1.17 9.51
CA VAL A 5 26.87 0.05 9.78
C VAL A 5 26.60 -0.96 8.67
N VAL A 6 27.55 -1.08 7.73
CA VAL A 6 27.52 -2.14 6.72
C VAL A 6 27.73 -3.47 7.47
N LYS A 7 26.64 -4.16 7.76
CA LYS A 7 26.70 -5.49 8.36
C LYS A 7 27.22 -6.46 7.31
N LEU A 8 28.37 -7.06 7.57
CA LEU A 8 28.98 -8.07 6.71
C LEU A 8 28.08 -9.32 6.68
N TYR A 9 27.99 -9.97 5.54
CA TYR A 9 27.33 -11.25 5.39
C TYR A 9 28.38 -12.37 5.26
N HIS A 10 27.97 -13.59 5.60
CA HIS A 10 28.71 -14.81 5.32
C HIS A 10 27.98 -15.63 4.27
N GLU A 11 28.73 -16.26 3.35
CA GLU A 11 28.17 -17.23 2.43
C GLU A 11 28.08 -18.58 3.14
N MET A 12 26.86 -19.12 3.21
CA MET A 12 26.58 -20.39 3.88
C MET A 12 25.67 -21.26 3.05
N CYS A 13 25.84 -22.57 3.09
CA CYS A 13 24.88 -23.53 2.58
C CYS A 13 23.95 -23.94 3.70
N LEU A 14 22.65 -23.71 3.56
CA LEU A 14 21.62 -24.01 4.55
C LEU A 14 20.59 -24.96 3.95
N ASN A 15 20.02 -25.84 4.76
CA ASN A 15 18.89 -26.65 4.34
C ASN A 15 17.64 -25.78 4.13
N SER A 16 16.88 -26.05 3.10
CA SER A 16 15.66 -25.30 2.80
C SER A 16 14.59 -25.41 3.91
N SER A 17 14.66 -26.45 4.72
CA SER A 17 13.80 -26.67 5.89
C SER A 17 14.13 -25.74 7.07
N GLU A 18 15.37 -25.22 7.14
CA GLU A 18 15.80 -24.29 8.20
C GLU A 18 15.38 -22.83 7.91
N LEU A 19 14.93 -22.53 6.68
CA LEU A 19 14.64 -21.19 6.21
C LEU A 19 13.21 -20.77 6.54
N ILE A 20 13.05 -19.79 7.42
CA ILE A 20 11.76 -19.26 7.87
C ILE A 20 11.43 -17.99 7.07
N VAL A 21 10.26 -17.95 6.44
CA VAL A 21 9.74 -16.74 5.78
C VAL A 21 8.81 -16.01 6.74
N PRO A 22 9.14 -14.78 7.20
CA PRO A 22 8.35 -14.03 8.19
C PRO A 22 7.09 -13.38 7.54
N ARG A 23 6.11 -14.22 7.18
CA ARG A 23 4.90 -13.80 6.47
C ARG A 23 3.92 -13.02 7.33
N ASP A 24 3.96 -13.26 8.63
CA ASP A 24 3.04 -12.63 9.59
C ASP A 24 3.43 -11.17 9.88
N THR A 25 4.64 -10.75 9.52
CA THR A 25 5.15 -9.41 9.75
C THR A 25 5.30 -8.62 8.45
N TYR A 26 6.47 -8.63 7.81
CA TYR A 26 6.77 -7.75 6.67
C TYR A 26 6.81 -8.44 5.31
N GLN A 27 6.95 -9.78 5.26
CA GLN A 27 7.03 -10.51 4.00
C GLN A 27 5.64 -10.67 3.35
N ARG A 28 5.64 -10.80 2.03
CA ARG A 28 4.45 -11.06 1.24
C ARG A 28 4.13 -12.56 1.18
N ALA A 29 2.88 -12.90 0.87
CA ALA A 29 2.50 -14.27 0.57
C ALA A 29 3.26 -14.81 -0.66
N LEU A 30 3.51 -16.11 -0.66
CA LEU A 30 4.10 -16.80 -1.80
C LEU A 30 3.07 -16.88 -2.94
N HIS A 31 3.51 -16.59 -4.16
CA HIS A 31 2.64 -16.63 -5.34
C HIS A 31 2.91 -17.91 -6.16
N PRO A 32 2.03 -18.95 -6.11
CA PRO A 32 2.31 -20.25 -6.73
C PRO A 32 2.58 -20.18 -8.23
N ALA A 33 1.79 -19.40 -8.98
CA ALA A 33 1.99 -19.24 -10.42
C ALA A 33 3.36 -18.62 -10.76
N ARG A 34 3.87 -17.75 -9.89
CA ARG A 34 5.21 -17.16 -10.05
C ARG A 34 6.30 -18.19 -9.77
N VAL A 35 6.16 -18.99 -8.74
CA VAL A 35 7.10 -20.09 -8.42
C VAL A 35 7.21 -21.03 -9.61
N ALA A 36 6.06 -21.45 -10.17
CA ALA A 36 6.03 -22.32 -11.36
C ALA A 36 6.72 -21.69 -12.58
N ARG A 37 6.53 -20.37 -12.81
CA ARG A 37 7.21 -19.65 -13.89
C ARG A 37 8.73 -19.61 -13.69
N ILE A 38 9.17 -19.28 -12.47
CA ILE A 38 10.62 -19.26 -12.14
C ILE A 38 11.19 -20.66 -12.29
N ALA A 39 10.51 -21.70 -11.82
CA ALA A 39 10.98 -23.07 -11.95
C ALA A 39 11.10 -23.52 -13.43
N LYS A 40 10.17 -23.12 -14.29
CA LYS A 40 10.20 -23.44 -15.73
C LYS A 40 11.43 -22.86 -16.46
N GLU A 41 11.86 -21.67 -16.05
CA GLU A 41 12.97 -20.94 -16.68
C GLU A 41 14.21 -20.89 -15.77
N PHE A 42 14.28 -21.80 -14.80
CA PHE A 42 15.30 -21.74 -13.76
C PHE A 42 16.69 -22.03 -14.31
N ASP A 43 17.61 -21.10 -14.11
CA ASP A 43 19.03 -21.26 -14.40
C ASP A 43 19.83 -20.83 -13.15
N GLU A 44 20.57 -21.76 -12.56
CA GLU A 44 21.37 -21.54 -11.37
C GLU A 44 22.43 -20.45 -11.54
N ARG A 45 22.90 -20.22 -12.77
CA ARG A 45 23.90 -19.19 -13.09
C ARG A 45 23.33 -17.78 -13.04
N VAL A 46 22.01 -17.65 -13.18
CA VAL A 46 21.28 -16.36 -13.18
C VAL A 46 20.53 -16.16 -11.88
N ALA A 47 20.21 -17.21 -11.15
CA ALA A 47 19.46 -17.16 -9.92
C ALA A 47 20.22 -16.44 -8.80
N ASN A 48 19.57 -15.42 -8.20
CA ASN A 48 20.16 -14.72 -7.07
C ASN A 48 20.25 -15.62 -5.84
N GLU A 49 21.35 -15.46 -5.09
CA GLU A 49 21.48 -16.08 -3.76
C GLU A 49 20.50 -15.42 -2.79
N PRO A 50 19.72 -16.23 -2.02
CA PRO A 50 18.83 -15.69 -1.01
C PRO A 50 19.58 -14.90 0.07
N LYS A 51 18.97 -13.83 0.55
CA LYS A 51 19.46 -13.03 1.68
C LYS A 51 18.72 -13.45 2.94
N ILE A 52 19.46 -13.88 3.92
CA ILE A 52 18.98 -14.49 5.15
C ILE A 52 19.48 -13.66 6.34
N SER A 53 18.63 -13.41 7.32
CA SER A 53 19.02 -12.88 8.63
C SER A 53 19.09 -14.02 9.64
N PHE A 54 20.18 -14.10 10.40
CA PHE A 54 20.27 -15.01 11.54
C PHE A 54 20.04 -14.23 12.83
N ARG A 55 18.93 -14.54 13.51
CA ARG A 55 18.59 -13.99 14.82
C ARG A 55 17.86 -15.02 15.66
N ASP A 56 18.03 -14.95 16.96
CA ASP A 56 17.36 -15.84 17.94
C ASP A 56 17.49 -17.33 17.62
N GLY A 57 18.65 -17.74 17.05
CA GLY A 57 18.92 -19.13 16.69
C GLY A 57 18.25 -19.60 15.38
N HIS A 58 17.61 -18.71 14.60
CA HIS A 58 16.84 -19.07 13.41
C HIS A 58 17.28 -18.27 12.18
N TYR A 59 17.01 -18.83 10.98
CA TYR A 59 17.34 -18.25 9.68
C TYR A 59 16.10 -17.66 9.01
N TYR A 60 15.99 -16.33 8.98
CA TYR A 60 14.85 -15.61 8.40
C TYR A 60 15.13 -15.11 6.99
N VAL A 61 14.26 -15.44 6.05
CA VAL A 61 14.39 -15.05 4.64
C VAL A 61 13.99 -13.59 4.45
N MET A 62 14.97 -12.73 4.15
CA MET A 62 14.73 -11.32 3.80
C MET A 62 14.44 -11.15 2.31
N ASP A 63 15.15 -11.91 1.45
CA ASP A 63 14.96 -11.88 -0.01
C ASP A 63 15.16 -13.27 -0.60
N GLY A 64 14.52 -13.55 -1.74
CA GLY A 64 14.67 -14.80 -2.47
C GLY A 64 13.65 -15.88 -2.15
N GLN A 65 12.56 -15.61 -1.41
CA GLN A 65 11.54 -16.63 -1.07
C GLN A 65 10.99 -17.41 -2.29
N ASN A 66 10.76 -16.71 -3.44
CA ASN A 66 10.28 -17.37 -4.66
C ASN A 66 11.34 -18.26 -5.30
N THR A 67 12.62 -17.86 -5.22
CA THR A 67 13.76 -18.64 -5.71
C THR A 67 13.96 -19.89 -4.87
N ILE A 68 13.88 -19.78 -3.54
CA ILE A 68 13.90 -20.92 -2.61
C ILE A 68 12.76 -21.90 -2.94
N ALA A 69 11.54 -21.37 -3.09
CA ALA A 69 10.37 -22.20 -3.42
C ALA A 69 10.48 -22.87 -4.80
N ALA A 70 11.06 -22.18 -5.80
CA ALA A 70 11.29 -22.75 -7.12
C ALA A 70 12.34 -23.88 -7.09
N ARG A 71 13.44 -23.68 -6.37
CA ARG A 71 14.45 -24.75 -6.15
C ARG A 71 13.85 -25.96 -5.48
N LYS A 72 13.06 -25.74 -4.42
CA LYS A 72 12.36 -26.81 -3.71
C LYS A 72 11.37 -27.53 -4.63
N PHE A 73 10.62 -26.80 -5.43
CA PHE A 73 9.69 -27.38 -6.41
C PHE A 73 10.42 -28.24 -7.46
N LEU A 74 11.56 -27.78 -7.98
CA LEU A 74 12.41 -28.56 -8.92
C LEU A 74 13.02 -29.79 -8.28
N ASN A 75 13.25 -29.77 -6.98
CA ASN A 75 13.73 -30.92 -6.18
C ASN A 75 12.58 -31.84 -5.71
N GLY A 76 11.44 -31.83 -6.37
CA GLY A 76 10.30 -32.68 -6.02
C GLY A 76 9.61 -32.34 -4.70
N GLY A 77 9.89 -31.17 -4.12
CA GLY A 77 9.38 -30.74 -2.81
C GLY A 77 10.27 -31.16 -1.63
N GLU A 78 11.28 -31.99 -1.88
CA GLU A 78 12.22 -32.46 -0.89
C GLU A 78 13.17 -31.36 -0.39
N ASP A 79 13.75 -31.56 0.78
CA ASP A 79 14.75 -30.66 1.35
C ASP A 79 16.03 -30.63 0.51
N LEU A 80 16.66 -29.46 0.42
CA LEU A 80 17.89 -29.29 -0.33
C LEU A 80 18.76 -28.21 0.27
N GLN A 81 20.06 -28.31 0.00
CA GLN A 81 21.05 -27.31 0.38
C GLN A 81 20.98 -26.12 -0.57
N ILE A 82 20.88 -24.91 -0.01
CA ILE A 82 20.82 -23.65 -0.77
C ILE A 82 21.96 -22.75 -0.28
N ARG A 83 22.77 -22.26 -1.21
CA ARG A 83 23.76 -21.23 -0.93
C ARG A 83 23.07 -19.89 -0.69
N CYS A 84 23.36 -19.29 0.48
CA CYS A 84 22.70 -18.10 0.99
C CYS A 84 23.73 -17.06 1.46
N LYS A 85 23.33 -15.78 1.40
CA LYS A 85 24.04 -14.69 2.08
C LYS A 85 23.40 -14.46 3.44
N VAL A 86 24.13 -14.83 4.51
CA VAL A 86 23.62 -14.77 5.89
C VAL A 86 24.16 -13.53 6.60
N TYR A 87 23.26 -12.69 7.08
CA TYR A 87 23.54 -11.49 7.86
C TYR A 87 23.30 -11.78 9.33
N PHE A 88 24.21 -11.33 10.18
CA PHE A 88 24.14 -11.54 11.64
C PHE A 88 23.85 -10.23 12.37
N GLY A 89 23.18 -10.34 13.51
CA GLY A 89 22.94 -9.20 14.42
C GLY A 89 21.97 -8.15 13.86
N MET A 90 21.10 -8.53 12.93
CA MET A 90 19.98 -7.68 12.48
C MET A 90 18.79 -7.87 13.41
N THR A 91 18.04 -6.80 13.61
CA THR A 91 16.72 -6.83 14.21
C THR A 91 15.66 -7.06 13.13
N GLU A 92 14.49 -7.55 13.51
CA GLU A 92 13.37 -7.73 12.58
C GLU A 92 12.92 -6.42 11.90
N ARG A 93 13.06 -5.29 12.57
CA ARG A 93 12.79 -3.95 11.98
C ARG A 93 13.81 -3.59 10.89
N GLU A 94 15.07 -3.91 11.08
CA GLU A 94 16.11 -3.69 10.06
C GLU A 94 15.90 -4.62 8.85
N GLU A 95 15.45 -5.86 9.08
CA GLU A 95 15.04 -6.78 8.01
C GLU A 95 13.89 -6.20 7.18
N ALA A 96 12.86 -5.65 7.84
CA ALA A 96 11.73 -5.02 7.18
C ALA A 96 12.13 -3.77 6.38
N LEU A 97 13.05 -2.94 6.90
CA LEU A 97 13.61 -1.80 6.16
C LEU A 97 14.36 -2.25 4.91
N LEU A 98 15.21 -3.27 5.04
CA LEU A 98 15.95 -3.82 3.90
C LEU A 98 15.00 -4.38 2.86
N PHE A 99 13.96 -5.10 3.27
CA PHE A 99 12.91 -5.59 2.39
C PHE A 99 12.21 -4.46 1.64
N ALA A 100 11.85 -3.36 2.34
CA ALA A 100 11.19 -2.21 1.72
C ALA A 100 12.09 -1.44 0.73
N GLN A 101 13.41 -1.51 0.92
CA GLN A 101 14.42 -0.82 0.10
C GLN A 101 14.89 -1.65 -1.09
N GLN A 102 14.45 -2.90 -1.21
CA GLN A 102 14.89 -3.77 -2.30
C GLN A 102 14.60 -3.14 -3.67
N THR A 103 15.68 -2.84 -4.38
CA THR A 103 15.67 -2.35 -5.77
C THR A 103 16.50 -3.30 -6.62
N GLY A 104 15.91 -4.01 -7.56
CA GLY A 104 16.70 -4.93 -8.40
C GLY A 104 15.83 -5.76 -9.34
N ILE A 105 16.40 -6.85 -9.84
CA ILE A 105 15.79 -7.84 -10.75
C ILE A 105 14.55 -8.52 -10.13
N SER A 106 14.44 -8.49 -8.80
CA SER A 106 13.23 -8.89 -8.07
C SER A 106 12.06 -8.03 -8.49
N GLU A 107 10.87 -8.63 -8.59
CA GLU A 107 9.63 -7.89 -8.83
C GLU A 107 9.51 -6.73 -7.85
N ARG A 108 9.26 -5.55 -8.39
CA ARG A 108 9.05 -4.36 -7.57
C ARG A 108 7.94 -4.62 -6.57
N LEU A 109 8.17 -4.29 -5.31
CA LEU A 109 7.15 -4.33 -4.29
C LEU A 109 5.99 -3.43 -4.71
N SER A 110 4.76 -3.89 -4.51
CA SER A 110 3.61 -3.00 -4.60
C SER A 110 3.72 -1.90 -3.53
N ALA A 111 3.08 -0.77 -3.77
CA ALA A 111 3.08 0.31 -2.79
C ALA A 111 2.55 -0.15 -1.41
N GLY A 112 1.56 -1.05 -1.40
CA GLY A 112 1.02 -1.64 -0.17
C GLY A 112 2.05 -2.50 0.55
N GLN A 113 2.76 -3.39 -0.16
CA GLN A 113 3.80 -4.23 0.42
C GLN A 113 4.96 -3.41 1.01
N LYS A 114 5.37 -2.36 0.28
CA LYS A 114 6.40 -1.44 0.76
C LYS A 114 5.94 -0.71 2.01
N LEU A 115 4.73 -0.17 2.01
CA LEU A 115 4.19 0.58 3.13
C LEU A 115 4.01 -0.32 4.37
N ARG A 116 3.53 -1.57 4.21
CA ARG A 116 3.43 -2.53 5.31
C ARG A 116 4.78 -2.73 6.00
N ALA A 117 5.85 -2.91 5.21
CA ALA A 117 7.19 -3.08 5.75
C ALA A 117 7.71 -1.82 6.45
N LEU A 118 7.43 -0.62 5.92
CA LEU A 118 7.79 0.66 6.55
C LEU A 118 7.04 0.88 7.88
N ILE A 119 5.76 0.56 7.94
CA ILE A 119 4.96 0.62 9.18
C ILE A 119 5.56 -0.31 10.23
N PHE A 120 5.83 -1.55 9.85
CA PHE A 120 6.43 -2.54 10.75
C PHE A 120 7.81 -2.10 11.26
N ALA A 121 8.60 -1.49 10.37
CA ALA A 121 9.91 -0.93 10.72
C ALA A 121 9.84 0.32 11.62
N GLY A 122 8.64 0.89 11.82
CA GLY A 122 8.43 2.09 12.64
C GLY A 122 8.82 3.38 11.92
N GLU A 123 8.76 3.41 10.58
CA GLU A 123 9.02 4.63 9.81
C GLU A 123 7.96 5.69 10.16
N PRO A 124 8.37 6.90 10.62
CA PRO A 124 7.43 7.84 11.24
C PRO A 124 6.25 8.26 10.37
N ALA A 125 6.48 8.57 9.09
CA ALA A 125 5.41 9.00 8.20
C ALA A 125 4.43 7.86 7.87
N ALA A 126 4.94 6.63 7.72
CA ALA A 126 4.11 5.45 7.46
C ALA A 126 3.25 5.08 8.67
N VAL A 127 3.82 5.17 9.89
CA VAL A 127 3.09 4.95 11.15
C VAL A 127 2.03 6.03 11.35
N ALA A 128 2.36 7.31 11.14
CA ALA A 128 1.41 8.41 11.25
C ALA A 128 0.25 8.27 10.26
N PHE A 129 0.52 7.82 9.03
CA PHE A 129 -0.51 7.54 8.04
C PHE A 129 -1.47 6.42 8.48
N GLN A 130 -0.93 5.32 9.00
CA GLN A 130 -1.75 4.24 9.54
C GLN A 130 -2.64 4.74 10.68
N GLN A 131 -2.05 5.42 11.67
CA GLN A 131 -2.78 5.97 12.82
C GLN A 131 -3.89 6.95 12.41
N ALA A 132 -3.61 7.85 11.47
CA ALA A 132 -4.62 8.78 10.96
C ALA A 132 -5.76 8.06 10.24
N THR A 133 -5.46 6.99 9.49
CA THR A 133 -6.47 6.18 8.80
C THR A 133 -7.36 5.43 9.81
N GLU A 134 -6.76 4.82 10.83
CA GLU A 134 -7.47 4.11 11.90
C GLU A 134 -8.29 5.06 12.77
N LEU A 135 -7.78 6.24 13.07
CA LEU A 135 -8.52 7.28 13.81
C LEU A 135 -9.78 7.74 13.07
N ALA A 136 -9.76 7.73 11.74
CA ALA A 136 -10.96 7.99 10.92
C ALA A 136 -11.93 6.80 10.85
N GLY A 137 -11.66 5.68 11.52
CA GLY A 137 -12.50 4.47 11.49
C GLY A 137 -12.36 3.64 10.21
N VAL A 138 -11.24 3.79 9.51
CA VAL A 138 -10.94 3.10 8.25
C VAL A 138 -9.66 2.30 8.41
N HIS A 139 -9.56 1.14 7.75
CA HIS A 139 -8.40 0.26 7.83
C HIS A 139 -7.66 0.16 6.50
N LEU A 140 -6.34 0.00 6.56
CA LEU A 140 -5.53 -0.27 5.38
C LEU A 140 -5.64 -1.75 4.99
N SER A 141 -5.89 -2.02 3.71
CA SER A 141 -5.91 -3.39 3.16
C SER A 141 -4.66 -3.60 2.31
N PHE A 142 -3.70 -4.36 2.82
CA PHE A 142 -2.47 -4.70 2.11
C PHE A 142 -2.62 -5.93 1.21
N GLU A 143 -3.71 -6.65 1.35
CA GLU A 143 -4.09 -7.80 0.54
C GLU A 143 -4.95 -7.39 -0.65
N GLU A 144 -5.07 -8.27 -1.64
CA GLU A 144 -5.95 -8.04 -2.77
C GLU A 144 -7.42 -8.08 -2.34
N GLY A 145 -8.19 -7.15 -2.87
CA GLY A 145 -9.63 -7.10 -2.65
C GLY A 145 -10.13 -5.83 -1.96
N ARG A 146 -11.40 -5.55 -2.19
CA ARG A 146 -12.12 -4.43 -1.56
C ARG A 146 -12.92 -4.95 -0.39
N GLY A 147 -12.94 -4.22 0.70
CA GLY A 147 -13.71 -4.54 1.89
C GLY A 147 -14.44 -3.33 2.44
N LYS A 148 -15.41 -3.57 3.32
CA LYS A 148 -16.11 -2.49 4.03
C LYS A 148 -15.12 -1.76 4.95
N GLN A 149 -15.15 -0.42 4.93
CA GLN A 149 -14.26 0.46 5.71
C GLN A 149 -12.76 0.18 5.48
N ARG A 150 -12.40 -0.23 4.26
CA ARG A 150 -11.01 -0.56 3.92
C ARG A 150 -10.53 0.21 2.70
N ILE A 151 -9.31 0.71 2.80
CA ILE A 151 -8.58 1.33 1.68
C ILE A 151 -7.62 0.31 1.10
N SER A 152 -7.85 -0.09 -0.16
CA SER A 152 -6.95 -0.93 -0.96
C SER A 152 -6.07 -0.11 -1.93
N CYS A 153 -6.46 1.12 -2.25
CA CYS A 153 -5.67 2.04 -3.07
C CYS A 153 -4.61 2.79 -2.25
N ILE A 154 -3.75 2.02 -1.57
CA ILE A 154 -2.82 2.49 -0.54
C ILE A 154 -1.88 3.58 -1.05
N ALA A 155 -1.33 3.44 -2.28
CA ALA A 155 -0.45 4.45 -2.86
C ALA A 155 -1.15 5.81 -2.98
N THR A 156 -2.40 5.83 -3.43
CA THR A 156 -3.20 7.05 -3.55
C THR A 156 -3.45 7.66 -2.19
N ALA A 157 -3.89 6.86 -1.23
CA ALA A 157 -4.21 7.31 0.12
C ALA A 157 -2.97 7.88 0.84
N TYR A 158 -1.85 7.19 0.78
CA TYR A 158 -0.59 7.66 1.37
C TYR A 158 -0.10 8.97 0.75
N HIS A 159 -0.19 9.09 -0.58
CA HIS A 159 0.16 10.33 -1.25
C HIS A 159 -0.74 11.51 -0.83
N GLU A 160 -2.06 11.28 -0.69
CA GLU A 160 -2.98 12.31 -0.24
C GLU A 160 -2.75 12.68 1.23
N PHE A 161 -2.43 11.70 2.10
CA PHE A 161 -2.03 11.96 3.49
C PHE A 161 -0.79 12.84 3.60
N ILE A 162 0.28 12.51 2.87
CA ILE A 162 1.52 13.30 2.89
C ILE A 162 1.27 14.73 2.39
N ARG A 163 0.39 14.90 1.42
CA ARG A 163 0.09 16.21 0.82
C ARG A 163 -0.79 17.09 1.72
N LEU A 164 -1.80 16.49 2.36
CA LEU A 164 -2.82 17.21 3.15
C LEU A 164 -2.42 17.42 4.62
N GLY A 165 -1.58 16.54 5.14
CA GLY A 165 -1.43 16.38 6.57
C GLY A 165 -2.56 15.59 7.22
N PRO A 166 -2.41 15.21 8.49
CA PRO A 166 -3.33 14.31 9.18
C PRO A 166 -4.75 14.88 9.31
N GLU A 167 -4.90 16.15 9.62
CA GLU A 167 -6.21 16.77 9.90
C GLU A 167 -7.16 16.72 8.71
N LEU A 168 -6.74 17.28 7.55
CA LEU A 168 -7.56 17.32 6.34
C LEU A 168 -7.75 15.93 5.73
N TYR A 169 -6.77 15.04 5.92
CA TYR A 169 -6.89 13.65 5.48
C TYR A 169 -7.97 12.91 6.29
N ILE A 170 -7.96 13.01 7.63
CA ILE A 170 -8.98 12.43 8.51
C ILE A 170 -10.35 13.01 8.18
N GLU A 171 -10.47 14.34 8.00
CA GLU A 171 -11.72 14.98 7.60
C GLU A 171 -12.25 14.42 6.27
N SER A 172 -11.36 14.20 5.30
CA SER A 172 -11.73 13.62 4.00
C SER A 172 -12.25 12.20 4.12
N LEU A 173 -11.60 11.36 4.95
CA LEU A 173 -12.05 9.99 5.22
C LEU A 173 -13.39 9.96 5.96
N ASP A 174 -13.58 10.87 6.91
CA ASP A 174 -14.85 10.98 7.65
C ASP A 174 -16.02 11.36 6.71
N VAL A 175 -15.79 12.25 5.75
CA VAL A 175 -16.79 12.55 4.70
C VAL A 175 -17.13 11.29 3.90
N LEU A 176 -16.13 10.54 3.43
CA LEU A 176 -16.32 9.31 2.65
C LEU A 176 -17.06 8.24 3.44
N LEU A 177 -16.66 8.03 4.69
CA LEU A 177 -17.25 7.04 5.58
C LEU A 177 -18.73 7.36 5.85
N ASN A 178 -19.03 8.62 6.18
CA ASN A 178 -20.39 9.05 6.49
C ASN A 178 -21.29 9.17 5.25
N ALA A 179 -20.73 9.41 4.06
CA ALA A 179 -21.51 9.44 2.82
C ALA A 179 -22.06 8.06 2.44
N TRP A 180 -21.25 7.01 2.51
CA TRP A 180 -21.59 5.69 1.97
C TRP A 180 -21.34 4.53 2.95
N ASN A 181 -21.33 4.81 4.27
CA ASN A 181 -21.17 3.79 5.32
C ASN A 181 -19.96 2.87 5.15
N GLY A 182 -18.89 3.37 4.52
CA GLY A 182 -17.67 2.62 4.27
C GLY A 182 -17.83 1.43 3.31
N GLU A 183 -18.83 1.45 2.43
CA GLU A 183 -18.97 0.43 1.39
C GLU A 183 -17.68 0.30 0.54
N PRO A 184 -17.40 -0.88 -0.03
CA PRO A 184 -16.12 -1.14 -0.70
C PRO A 184 -15.75 -0.10 -1.77
N ASP A 185 -16.75 0.40 -2.52
CA ASP A 185 -16.54 1.37 -3.59
C ASP A 185 -16.37 2.81 -3.07
N SER A 186 -16.76 3.09 -1.82
CA SER A 186 -16.63 4.43 -1.22
C SER A 186 -15.18 4.88 -1.09
N MET A 187 -14.27 3.94 -0.76
CA MET A 187 -12.84 4.18 -0.55
C MET A 187 -12.01 4.02 -1.85
N SER A 188 -12.63 4.22 -3.01
CA SER A 188 -11.93 4.14 -4.30
C SER A 188 -10.96 5.33 -4.50
N SER A 189 -9.94 5.14 -5.36
CA SER A 189 -9.01 6.22 -5.71
C SER A 189 -9.71 7.47 -6.25
N ALA A 190 -10.79 7.30 -7.02
CA ALA A 190 -11.55 8.43 -7.59
C ALA A 190 -12.19 9.28 -6.48
N ASN A 191 -12.83 8.62 -5.52
CA ASN A 191 -13.49 9.28 -4.40
C ASN A 191 -12.47 9.96 -3.48
N LEU A 192 -11.39 9.24 -3.11
CA LEU A 192 -10.29 9.82 -2.33
C LEU A 192 -9.72 11.09 -3.01
N LEU A 193 -9.34 11.00 -4.28
CA LEU A 193 -8.77 12.13 -5.00
C LEU A 193 -9.74 13.30 -5.11
N GLY A 194 -11.02 13.02 -5.37
CA GLY A 194 -12.05 14.07 -5.50
C GLY A 194 -12.33 14.76 -4.18
N ILE A 195 -12.57 14.00 -3.11
CA ILE A 195 -12.91 14.55 -1.78
C ILE A 195 -11.70 15.23 -1.14
N CYS A 196 -10.50 14.61 -1.16
CA CYS A 196 -9.28 15.22 -0.62
C CYS A 196 -8.98 16.58 -1.26
N ARG A 197 -9.12 16.68 -2.58
CA ARG A 197 -8.95 17.95 -3.28
C ARG A 197 -10.04 18.96 -2.97
N PHE A 198 -11.27 18.52 -2.83
CA PHE A 198 -12.40 19.40 -2.47
C PHE A 198 -12.21 19.95 -1.04
N VAL A 199 -11.91 19.09 -0.07
CA VAL A 199 -11.65 19.50 1.31
C VAL A 199 -10.49 20.50 1.38
N GLU A 200 -9.37 20.22 0.68
CA GLU A 200 -8.22 21.13 0.63
C GLU A 200 -8.59 22.54 0.15
N LEU A 201 -9.34 22.63 -0.95
CA LEU A 201 -9.65 23.93 -1.58
C LEU A 201 -10.73 24.72 -0.84
N TYR A 202 -11.64 24.02 -0.17
CA TYR A 202 -12.83 24.64 0.41
C TYR A 202 -12.97 24.44 1.92
N HIS A 203 -11.92 23.97 2.61
CA HIS A 203 -11.92 23.59 4.03
C HIS A 203 -12.66 24.60 4.94
N SER A 204 -12.40 25.89 4.80
CA SER A 204 -13.03 26.94 5.62
C SER A 204 -14.39 27.45 5.09
N GLU A 205 -14.84 26.97 3.94
CA GLU A 205 -15.98 27.55 3.22
C GLU A 205 -17.14 26.55 3.01
N TYR A 206 -16.84 25.23 2.97
CA TYR A 206 -17.86 24.25 2.73
C TYR A 206 -18.56 23.80 4.02
N ASN A 207 -19.82 23.40 3.89
CA ASN A 207 -20.54 22.75 4.98
C ASN A 207 -20.44 21.23 4.84
N LYS A 208 -19.75 20.58 5.79
CA LYS A 208 -19.50 19.13 5.82
C LYS A 208 -20.79 18.32 5.78
N GLY A 209 -21.78 18.68 6.61
CA GLY A 209 -23.07 18.00 6.64
C GLY A 209 -23.81 18.05 5.30
N ARG A 210 -23.74 19.21 4.61
CA ARG A 210 -24.29 19.36 3.25
C ARG A 210 -23.56 18.45 2.25
N LEU A 211 -22.23 18.40 2.28
CA LEU A 211 -21.46 17.55 1.38
C LEU A 211 -21.86 16.07 1.56
N ILE A 212 -21.89 15.59 2.79
CA ILE A 212 -22.31 14.22 3.11
C ILE A 212 -23.74 13.96 2.63
N ALA A 213 -24.69 14.86 2.91
CA ALA A 213 -26.07 14.71 2.46
C ALA A 213 -26.22 14.67 0.93
N LYS A 214 -25.42 15.43 0.20
CA LYS A 214 -25.40 15.43 -1.26
C LYS A 214 -24.78 14.16 -1.84
N LEU A 215 -23.69 13.70 -1.25
CA LEU A 215 -23.03 12.44 -1.66
C LEU A 215 -23.92 11.23 -1.41
N ARG A 216 -24.73 11.21 -0.34
CA ARG A 216 -25.70 10.15 -0.06
C ARG A 216 -26.80 10.00 -1.13
N GLN A 217 -27.04 11.03 -1.92
CA GLN A 217 -28.03 11.00 -3.00
C GLN A 217 -27.55 10.28 -4.27
N VAL A 218 -26.28 9.96 -4.33
CA VAL A 218 -25.64 9.28 -5.46
C VAL A 218 -24.87 8.05 -5.00
N ASP A 219 -24.70 7.06 -5.87
CA ASP A 219 -23.88 5.90 -5.51
C ASP A 219 -22.38 6.22 -5.48
N ALA A 220 -21.59 5.40 -4.79
CA ALA A 220 -20.16 5.62 -4.60
C ALA A 220 -19.34 5.60 -5.90
N LEU A 221 -19.85 5.02 -6.99
CA LEU A 221 -19.18 4.98 -8.30
C LEU A 221 -19.50 6.20 -9.17
N THR A 222 -20.42 7.05 -8.74
CA THR A 222 -20.90 8.20 -9.55
C THR A 222 -19.76 9.15 -9.91
N ILE A 223 -18.87 9.49 -8.96
CA ILE A 223 -17.72 10.37 -9.22
C ILE A 223 -16.81 9.79 -10.31
N PHE A 224 -16.54 8.50 -10.26
CA PHE A 224 -15.72 7.82 -11.26
C PHE A 224 -16.40 7.77 -12.63
N ARG A 225 -17.70 7.44 -12.68
CA ARG A 225 -18.45 7.33 -13.93
C ARG A 225 -18.56 8.68 -14.63
N LEU A 226 -18.97 9.72 -13.90
CA LEU A 226 -19.09 11.08 -14.45
C LEU A 226 -17.75 11.64 -14.92
N ALA A 227 -16.67 11.40 -14.17
CA ALA A 227 -15.33 11.83 -14.58
C ALA A 227 -14.81 11.16 -15.86
N ARG A 228 -15.34 9.98 -16.21
CA ARG A 228 -15.01 9.29 -17.48
C ARG A 228 -15.84 9.75 -18.67
N THR A 229 -17.07 10.17 -18.43
CA THR A 229 -18.02 10.58 -19.49
C THR A 229 -18.04 12.09 -19.72
N ALA A 230 -17.38 12.88 -18.86
CA ALA A 230 -17.28 14.32 -19.03
C ALA A 230 -16.57 14.64 -20.36
N GLY A 231 -17.26 15.39 -21.23
CA GLY A 231 -16.75 15.77 -22.56
C GLY A 231 -15.55 16.73 -22.53
N VAL A 232 -15.17 17.24 -21.36
CA VAL A 232 -14.00 18.11 -21.15
C VAL A 232 -12.86 17.27 -20.59
N SER A 233 -11.74 17.26 -21.31
CA SER A 233 -10.51 16.60 -20.85
C SER A 233 -9.85 17.43 -19.75
N LEU A 234 -10.29 17.25 -18.50
CA LEU A 234 -9.62 17.82 -17.36
C LEU A 234 -8.42 16.93 -16.95
N PRO A 235 -7.25 17.52 -16.67
CA PRO A 235 -6.06 16.74 -16.34
C PRO A 235 -6.17 16.05 -14.99
N GLY A 236 -5.70 14.79 -14.93
CA GLY A 236 -5.42 14.07 -13.70
C GLY A 236 -6.54 14.05 -12.66
N LYS A 237 -6.24 14.60 -11.50
CA LYS A 237 -7.11 14.59 -10.31
C LYS A 237 -8.25 15.61 -10.39
N THR A 238 -8.11 16.67 -11.19
CA THR A 238 -9.08 17.77 -11.32
C THR A 238 -10.44 17.28 -11.83
N LYS A 239 -10.46 16.25 -12.67
CA LYS A 239 -11.72 15.66 -13.15
C LYS A 239 -12.60 15.09 -12.02
N TYR A 240 -12.01 14.52 -10.97
CA TYR A 240 -12.76 14.00 -9.82
C TYR A 240 -13.22 15.13 -8.89
N LEU A 241 -12.36 16.12 -8.65
CA LEU A 241 -12.71 17.34 -7.93
C LEU A 241 -13.93 18.04 -8.58
N GLN A 242 -13.94 18.18 -9.91
CA GLN A 242 -15.05 18.77 -10.66
C GLN A 242 -16.37 18.06 -10.36
N GLN A 243 -16.38 16.73 -10.25
CA GLN A 243 -17.60 15.99 -9.96
C GLN A 243 -18.09 16.24 -8.52
N VAL A 244 -17.19 16.22 -7.54
CA VAL A 244 -17.54 16.55 -6.14
C VAL A 244 -18.08 17.97 -6.03
N TYR A 245 -17.43 18.92 -6.67
CA TYR A 245 -17.88 20.32 -6.75
C TYR A 245 -19.28 20.45 -7.34
N THR A 246 -19.55 19.77 -8.45
CA THR A 246 -20.85 19.77 -9.12
C THR A 246 -21.93 19.16 -8.23
N ILE A 247 -21.64 18.03 -7.55
CA ILE A 247 -22.55 17.39 -6.61
C ILE A 247 -22.85 18.31 -5.42
N TYR A 248 -21.84 18.95 -4.83
CA TYR A 248 -22.02 19.87 -3.70
C TYR A 248 -22.90 21.07 -4.06
N ASN A 249 -22.65 21.71 -5.23
CA ASN A 249 -23.35 22.91 -5.66
C ASN A 249 -24.76 22.62 -6.24
N GLY A 250 -25.07 21.38 -6.54
CA GLY A 250 -26.35 21.00 -7.10
C GLY A 250 -27.54 21.43 -6.25
N GLY A 251 -28.53 22.11 -6.88
CA GLY A 251 -29.82 22.42 -6.28
C GLY A 251 -29.90 23.65 -5.35
N SER A 252 -28.84 24.45 -5.18
CA SER A 252 -28.93 25.69 -4.40
C SER A 252 -27.94 26.74 -4.84
N ARG A 253 -28.45 27.92 -5.18
CA ARG A 253 -27.62 29.11 -5.51
C ARG A 253 -27.02 29.76 -4.26
N ARG A 254 -27.72 29.73 -3.11
CA ARG A 254 -27.31 30.44 -1.89
C ARG A 254 -26.11 29.79 -1.15
N ALA A 255 -25.91 28.51 -1.34
CA ALA A 255 -24.83 27.76 -0.68
C ALA A 255 -23.83 27.22 -1.71
N ALA A 256 -23.82 27.78 -2.91
CA ALA A 256 -22.86 27.39 -3.94
C ALA A 256 -21.49 27.99 -3.63
N LEU A 257 -20.47 27.17 -3.74
CA LEU A 257 -19.06 27.58 -3.63
C LEU A 257 -18.59 28.20 -4.96
N PRO A 258 -17.68 29.19 -4.93
CA PRO A 258 -17.06 29.71 -6.14
C PRO A 258 -16.14 28.67 -6.78
N LEU A 259 -15.93 28.75 -8.09
CA LEU A 259 -14.98 27.90 -8.81
C LEU A 259 -13.54 28.38 -8.50
N LYS A 260 -12.68 27.45 -8.02
CA LYS A 260 -11.28 27.73 -7.63
C LYS A 260 -10.23 26.93 -8.42
N PHE A 261 -10.62 26.19 -9.47
CA PHE A 261 -9.70 25.31 -10.21
C PHE A 261 -10.04 25.28 -11.70
#